data_78572e672dee0cef2e3efdf83867c92e
#
_entry.id   78572e672dee0cef2e3efdf83867c92e
#
_cell.length_a   1.000
_cell.length_b   1.000
_cell.length_c   1.000
_cell.angle_alpha   90.00
_cell.angle_beta   90.00
_cell.angle_gamma   90.00
#
_symmetry.space_group_name_H-M   'P 1'
#
loop_
_entity.id
_entity.type
_entity.pdbx_description
1 polymer ?
#
loop_
_entity_poly.entity_id
_entity_poly.type
_entity_poly.pdbx_seq_one_letter_code
_entity_poly.pdbx_strand_id
1 'polypeptide(L)'
;MIRVLVVDDSVSFLAAATEVVVASEGFELEAIAATGEEGVELARLRQPDLALVDLNMPGIDGRETAARLAAESSNTVIVLMTAAPDPPRRSNGLFDKRNLSPAALAEIWARAQRASDP
;
A
#
# COMPACT_ATOMS: atom_id res chain seq x y z
N MET A 1 -2.34 13.66 10.01
CA MET A 1 -2.69 12.24 9.80
C MET A 1 -1.94 11.71 8.60
N ILE A 2 -1.53 10.46 8.69
CA ILE A 2 -0.89 9.78 7.57
C ILE A 2 -2.00 9.29 6.64
N ARG A 3 -2.01 9.76 5.40
CA ARG A 3 -3.07 9.47 4.43
C ARG A 3 -2.70 8.25 3.60
N VAL A 4 -3.58 7.25 3.59
CA VAL A 4 -3.30 5.94 3.02
C VAL A 4 -4.17 5.69 1.79
N LEU A 5 -3.52 5.26 0.70
CA LEU A 5 -4.19 4.74 -0.49
C LEU A 5 -4.01 3.23 -0.49
N VAL A 6 -5.08 2.47 -0.74
CA VAL A 6 -5.01 1.01 -0.87
C VAL A 6 -5.42 0.62 -2.28
N VAL A 7 -4.57 -0.14 -2.96
CA VAL A 7 -4.80 -0.59 -4.33
C VAL A 7 -4.81 -2.11 -4.35
N ASP A 8 -5.97 -2.71 -4.63
CA ASP A 8 -6.13 -4.16 -4.62
C ASP A 8 -7.41 -4.52 -5.37
N ASP A 9 -7.38 -5.58 -6.18
CA ASP A 9 -8.56 -5.99 -6.94
C ASP A 9 -9.52 -6.85 -6.11
N SER A 10 -9.13 -7.24 -4.89
CA SER A 10 -9.99 -8.00 -3.99
C SER A 10 -10.88 -7.06 -3.19
N VAL A 11 -12.18 -7.11 -3.45
CA VAL A 11 -13.16 -6.29 -2.72
C VAL A 11 -13.13 -6.60 -1.24
N SER A 12 -12.99 -7.87 -0.87
CA SER A 12 -12.94 -8.25 0.54
C SER A 12 -11.69 -7.73 1.23
N PHE A 13 -10.55 -7.73 0.54
CA PHE A 13 -9.35 -7.16 1.13
C PHE A 13 -9.45 -5.64 1.28
N LEU A 14 -10.01 -4.95 0.28
CA LEU A 14 -10.21 -3.50 0.38
C LEU A 14 -11.05 -3.15 1.60
N ALA A 15 -12.10 -3.93 1.86
CA ALA A 15 -12.93 -3.72 3.04
C ALA A 15 -12.16 -3.95 4.33
N ALA A 16 -11.38 -5.04 4.40
CA ALA A 16 -10.58 -5.34 5.58
C ALA A 16 -9.49 -4.29 5.82
N ALA A 17 -8.83 -3.87 4.77
CA ALA A 17 -7.78 -2.84 4.87
C ALA A 17 -8.37 -1.50 5.32
N THR A 18 -9.55 -1.15 4.82
CA THR A 18 -10.25 0.06 5.25
C THR A 18 -10.48 0.03 6.76
N GLU A 19 -10.97 -1.09 7.29
CA GLU A 19 -11.19 -1.22 8.73
C GLU A 19 -9.89 -1.08 9.52
N VAL A 20 -8.81 -1.67 9.03
CA VAL A 20 -7.52 -1.57 9.69
C VAL A 20 -7.05 -0.11 9.74
N VAL A 21 -7.13 0.59 8.61
CA VAL A 21 -6.67 1.99 8.54
C VAL A 21 -7.50 2.86 9.48
N VAL A 22 -8.82 2.69 9.45
CA VAL A 22 -9.73 3.47 10.31
C VAL A 22 -9.45 3.22 11.79
N ALA A 23 -9.09 1.99 12.15
CA ALA A 23 -8.75 1.63 13.53
C ALA A 23 -7.35 2.06 13.95
N SER A 24 -6.53 2.53 13.01
CA SER A 24 -5.11 2.84 13.27
C SER A 24 -4.95 4.30 13.65
N GLU A 25 -4.50 4.55 14.87
CA GLU A 25 -4.29 5.90 15.35
C GLU A 25 -3.23 6.61 14.52
N GLY A 26 -3.53 7.82 14.11
CA GLY A 26 -2.62 8.64 13.31
C GLY A 26 -2.71 8.40 11.81
N PHE A 27 -3.57 7.49 11.36
CA PHE A 27 -3.77 7.18 9.95
C PHE A 27 -5.19 7.49 9.53
N GLU A 28 -5.36 7.84 8.26
CA GLU A 28 -6.69 7.99 7.67
C GLU A 28 -6.69 7.42 6.27
N LEU A 29 -7.84 6.90 5.86
CA LEU A 29 -7.98 6.35 4.52
C LEU A 29 -8.25 7.49 3.55
N GLU A 30 -7.34 7.68 2.59
CA GLU A 30 -7.51 8.71 1.57
C GLU A 30 -8.37 8.20 0.42
N ALA A 31 -8.09 6.98 -0.03
CA ALA A 31 -8.80 6.39 -1.16
C ALA A 31 -8.53 4.90 -1.27
N ILE A 32 -9.40 4.20 -1.99
CA ILE A 32 -9.19 2.81 -2.38
C ILE A 32 -9.31 2.72 -3.90
N ALA A 33 -8.60 1.79 -4.50
CA ALA A 33 -8.63 1.55 -5.94
C ALA A 33 -8.66 0.05 -6.20
N ALA A 34 -9.45 -0.37 -7.17
CA ALA A 34 -9.60 -1.77 -7.54
C ALA A 34 -8.68 -2.18 -8.70
N THR A 35 -8.01 -1.24 -9.32
CA THR A 35 -7.06 -1.50 -10.42
C THR A 35 -5.81 -0.66 -10.23
N GLY A 36 -4.71 -1.10 -10.85
CA GLY A 36 -3.48 -0.33 -10.83
C GLY A 36 -3.64 1.04 -11.48
N GLU A 37 -4.34 1.09 -12.60
CA GLU A 37 -4.58 2.34 -13.33
C GLU A 37 -5.33 3.36 -12.47
N GLU A 38 -6.38 2.90 -11.79
CA GLU A 38 -7.12 3.77 -10.88
C GLU A 38 -6.25 4.24 -9.72
N GLY A 39 -5.42 3.34 -9.19
CA GLY A 39 -4.49 3.67 -8.11
C GLY A 39 -3.52 4.75 -8.50
N VAL A 40 -2.95 4.67 -9.70
CA VAL A 40 -2.03 5.68 -10.21
C VAL A 40 -2.72 7.04 -10.33
N GLU A 41 -3.94 7.06 -10.89
CA GLU A 41 -4.69 8.30 -11.04
C GLU A 41 -5.03 8.92 -9.69
N LEU A 42 -5.47 8.11 -8.73
CA LEU A 42 -5.77 8.60 -7.39
C LEU A 42 -4.51 9.14 -6.70
N ALA A 43 -3.37 8.48 -6.89
CA ALA A 43 -2.12 8.96 -6.32
C ALA A 43 -1.72 10.30 -6.92
N ARG A 44 -1.90 10.47 -8.22
CA ARG A 44 -1.62 11.73 -8.90
C ARG A 44 -2.48 12.86 -8.33
N LEU A 45 -3.76 12.58 -8.15
CA LEU A 45 -4.72 13.60 -7.69
C LEU A 45 -4.61 13.89 -6.20
N ARG A 46 -4.36 12.89 -5.39
CA ARG A 46 -4.47 12.98 -3.94
C ARG A 46 -3.13 13.07 -3.22
N GLN A 47 -2.05 12.67 -3.87
CA GLN A 47 -0.69 12.69 -3.29
C GLN A 47 -0.68 12.08 -1.87
N PRO A 48 -1.01 10.79 -1.72
CA PRO A 48 -1.08 10.17 -0.40
C PRO A 48 0.31 10.05 0.23
N ASP A 49 0.34 9.83 1.53
CA ASP A 49 1.60 9.62 2.23
C ASP A 49 2.08 8.19 2.10
N LEU A 50 1.16 7.25 2.07
CA LEU A 50 1.45 5.81 2.02
C LEU A 50 0.51 5.15 1.02
N ALA A 51 1.03 4.27 0.18
CA ALA A 51 0.24 3.44 -0.72
C ALA A 51 0.54 1.97 -0.47
N LEU A 52 -0.50 1.19 -0.22
CA LEU A 52 -0.42 -0.26 -0.10
C LEU A 52 -0.92 -0.83 -1.41
N VAL A 53 -0.06 -1.54 -2.14
CA VAL A 53 -0.33 -1.98 -3.51
C VAL A 53 -0.21 -3.49 -3.62
N ASP A 54 -1.27 -4.15 -4.06
CA ASP A 54 -1.26 -5.59 -4.29
C ASP A 54 -0.30 -5.93 -5.44
N LEU A 55 0.55 -6.92 -5.22
CA LEU A 55 1.53 -7.36 -6.21
C LEU A 55 0.86 -7.96 -7.45
N ASN A 56 -0.20 -8.73 -7.25
CA ASN A 56 -0.84 -9.50 -8.33
C ASN A 56 -2.22 -8.96 -8.65
N MET A 57 -2.32 -8.22 -9.75
CA MET A 57 -3.57 -7.67 -10.23
C MET A 57 -3.69 -7.86 -11.73
N PRO A 58 -4.91 -8.00 -12.26
CA PRO A 58 -5.10 -7.99 -13.72
C PRO A 58 -4.84 -6.58 -14.26
N GLY A 59 -4.52 -6.51 -15.54
CA GLY A 59 -4.13 -5.24 -16.15
C GLY A 59 -2.66 -4.97 -15.85
N ILE A 60 -2.34 -3.77 -15.39
CA ILE A 60 -0.99 -3.52 -14.90
C ILE A 60 -0.86 -4.17 -13.52
N ASP A 61 0.24 -4.88 -13.31
CA ASP A 61 0.47 -5.56 -12.04
C ASP A 61 0.96 -4.58 -10.96
N GLY A 62 1.23 -5.12 -9.78
CA GLY A 62 1.64 -4.27 -8.66
C GLY A 62 2.98 -3.58 -8.88
N ARG A 63 3.92 -4.23 -9.55
CA ARG A 63 5.23 -3.62 -9.78
C ARG A 63 5.14 -2.48 -10.77
N GLU A 64 4.38 -2.66 -11.85
CA GLU A 64 4.14 -1.59 -12.82
C GLU A 64 3.36 -0.45 -12.16
N THR A 65 2.35 -0.79 -11.37
CA THR A 65 1.58 0.21 -10.61
C THR A 65 2.50 1.03 -9.72
N ALA A 66 3.38 0.35 -8.96
CA ALA A 66 4.30 1.03 -8.05
C ALA A 66 5.23 1.97 -8.82
N ALA A 67 5.76 1.53 -9.96
CA ALA A 67 6.65 2.36 -10.76
C ALA A 67 5.96 3.63 -11.28
N ARG A 68 4.73 3.48 -11.79
CA ARG A 68 3.96 4.62 -12.29
C ARG A 68 3.55 5.55 -11.15
N LEU A 69 3.16 4.97 -10.02
CA LEU A 69 2.76 5.73 -8.85
C LEU A 69 3.92 6.56 -8.30
N ALA A 70 5.11 5.97 -8.26
CA ALA A 70 6.31 6.69 -7.81
C ALA A 70 6.62 7.90 -8.71
N ALA A 71 6.36 7.78 -10.02
CA ALA A 71 6.57 8.87 -10.95
C ALA A 71 5.55 10.00 -10.75
N GLU A 72 4.30 9.65 -10.40
CA GLU A 72 3.22 10.63 -10.26
C GLU A 72 3.11 11.21 -8.85
N SER A 73 3.66 10.53 -7.85
CA SER A 73 3.55 10.92 -6.44
C SER A 73 4.85 10.56 -5.72
N SER A 74 5.87 11.40 -5.96
CA SER A 74 7.24 11.08 -5.55
C SER A 74 7.47 11.02 -4.06
N ASN A 75 6.59 11.61 -3.26
CA ASN A 75 6.71 11.60 -1.81
C ASN A 75 5.90 10.48 -1.14
N THR A 76 5.22 9.67 -1.92
CA THR A 76 4.44 8.56 -1.38
C THR A 76 5.36 7.37 -1.07
N VAL A 77 5.26 6.86 0.15
CA VAL A 77 5.89 5.59 0.51
C VAL A 77 5.05 4.47 -0.08
N ILE A 78 5.66 3.60 -0.87
CA ILE A 78 4.94 2.52 -1.55
C ILE A 78 5.33 1.18 -0.94
N VAL A 79 4.33 0.39 -0.55
CA VAL A 79 4.53 -0.94 0.00
C VAL A 79 3.79 -1.94 -0.88
N LEU A 80 4.53 -2.87 -1.47
CA LEU A 80 3.94 -3.96 -2.23
C LEU A 80 3.50 -5.05 -1.28
N MET A 81 2.31 -5.56 -1.50
CA MET A 81 1.72 -6.62 -0.68
C MET A 81 1.51 -7.88 -1.49
N THR A 82 1.58 -9.02 -0.83
CA THR A 82 1.32 -10.31 -1.46
C THR A 82 0.39 -11.15 -0.61
N ALA A 83 -0.53 -11.87 -1.28
CA ALA A 83 -1.37 -12.87 -0.62
C ALA A 83 -0.69 -14.24 -0.60
N ALA A 84 0.30 -14.42 -1.45
CA ALA A 84 0.97 -15.68 -1.56
C ALA A 84 2.10 -15.74 -0.60
N PRO A 85 1.98 -16.53 0.42
CA PRO A 85 3.10 -16.83 1.22
C PRO A 85 3.82 -17.98 0.60
N ASP A 86 4.58 -17.72 -0.33
CA ASP A 86 5.65 -18.65 -0.52
C ASP A 86 6.56 -18.42 0.68
N PRO A 87 7.05 -19.48 1.30
CA PRO A 87 7.90 -19.31 2.47
C PRO A 87 8.96 -18.32 2.08
N PRO A 88 9.11 -17.33 2.90
CA PRO A 88 9.95 -16.22 2.56
C PRO A 88 11.35 -16.67 2.44
N ARG A 89 11.73 -16.82 1.23
CA ARG A 89 13.12 -16.66 0.96
C ARG A 89 13.38 -15.21 0.94
N ARG A 90 13.27 -14.40 1.77
CA ARG A 90 13.43 -12.97 1.71
C ARG A 90 12.18 -12.33 1.19
N SER A 91 11.61 -11.54 1.96
CA SER A 91 10.43 -10.78 1.63
C SER A 91 10.66 -9.79 0.49
N ASN A 92 11.89 -9.54 0.04
CA ASN A 92 12.20 -8.55 -0.99
C ASN A 92 11.40 -7.25 -0.80
N GLY A 93 11.13 -6.89 0.44
CA GLY A 93 10.30 -5.75 0.73
C GLY A 93 8.80 -5.98 0.55
N LEU A 94 8.36 -7.21 0.28
CA LEU A 94 6.94 -7.53 0.14
C LEU A 94 6.31 -7.74 1.51
N PHE A 95 5.11 -7.20 1.67
CA PHE A 95 4.35 -7.37 2.90
C PHE A 95 3.26 -8.41 2.70
N ASP A 96 3.11 -9.32 3.66
CA ASP A 96 2.06 -10.34 3.62
C ASP A 96 0.71 -9.71 4.01
N LYS A 97 -0.24 -9.68 3.07
CA LYS A 97 -1.57 -9.08 3.26
C LYS A 97 -2.28 -9.64 4.49
N ARG A 98 -2.03 -10.92 4.84
CA ARG A 98 -2.68 -11.57 5.97
C ARG A 98 -2.25 -10.99 7.31
N ASN A 99 -1.11 -10.31 7.35
CA ASN A 99 -0.54 -9.75 8.57
C ASN A 99 -0.91 -8.28 8.77
N LEU A 100 -1.75 -7.72 7.92
CA LEU A 100 -2.14 -6.32 8.05
C LEU A 100 -2.97 -6.11 9.30
N SER A 101 -2.53 -5.18 10.14
CA SER A 101 -3.15 -4.82 11.40
C SER A 101 -2.74 -3.39 11.73
N PRO A 102 -3.38 -2.73 12.70
CA PRO A 102 -2.91 -1.42 13.13
C PRO A 102 -1.45 -1.40 13.56
N ALA A 103 -1.00 -2.43 14.29
CA ALA A 103 0.40 -2.51 14.72
C ALA A 103 1.34 -2.69 13.52
N ALA A 104 0.95 -3.52 12.55
CA ALA A 104 1.75 -3.73 11.34
C ALA A 104 1.83 -2.44 10.51
N LEU A 105 0.72 -1.72 10.40
CA LEU A 105 0.68 -0.46 9.65
C LEU A 105 1.62 0.57 10.29
N ALA A 106 1.59 0.68 11.60
CA ALA A 106 2.48 1.57 12.33
C ALA A 106 3.95 1.20 12.11
N GLU A 107 4.27 -0.10 12.12
CA GLU A 107 5.64 -0.55 11.89
C GLU A 107 6.10 -0.30 10.45
N ILE A 108 5.23 -0.53 9.48
CA ILE A 108 5.51 -0.22 8.07
C ILE A 108 5.93 1.24 7.93
N TRP A 109 5.14 2.13 8.51
CA TRP A 109 5.41 3.56 8.43
C TRP A 109 6.70 3.93 9.15
N ALA A 110 6.91 3.39 10.34
CA ALA A 110 8.11 3.66 11.13
C ALA A 110 9.37 3.21 10.40
N ARG A 111 9.34 2.05 9.76
CA ARG A 111 10.48 1.55 8.98
C ARG A 111 10.80 2.46 7.80
N ALA A 112 9.75 2.94 7.12
CA ALA A 112 9.94 3.84 5.97
C ALA A 112 10.59 5.14 6.41
N GLN A 113 10.23 5.66 7.57
CA GLN A 113 10.83 6.89 8.10
C GLN A 113 12.28 6.67 8.47
N ARG A 114 12.63 5.54 9.07
CA ARG A 114 14.02 5.22 9.41
C ARG A 114 14.87 5.05 8.15
N ALA A 115 14.33 4.46 7.10
CA ALA A 115 15.05 4.26 5.85
C ALA A 115 15.31 5.58 5.12
N SER A 116 14.50 6.61 5.40
CA SER A 116 14.65 7.93 4.78
C SER A 116 15.65 8.82 5.51
N ASP A 117 16.03 8.45 6.72
CA ASP A 117 17.00 9.23 7.49
C ASP A 117 18.40 9.02 6.93
N PRO A 118 19.15 10.10 6.71
CA PRO A 118 20.53 9.98 6.24
C PRO A 118 21.44 9.34 7.28
#